data_91542c3430cc10791dc4598c88950979
#
_entry.id   91542c3430cc10791dc4598c88950979
#
_cell.length_a   1.000
_cell.length_b   1.000
_cell.length_c   1.000
_cell.angle_alpha   90.00
_cell.angle_beta   90.00
_cell.angle_gamma   90.00
#
_symmetry.space_group_name_H-M   'P 1'
#
loop_
_entity.id
_entity.type
_entity.pdbx_description
1 polymer ?
#
loop_
_entity_poly.entity_id
_entity_poly.type
_entity_poly.pdbx_seq_one_letter_code
_entity_poly.pdbx_strand_id
1 'polypeptide(L)'
;MEFAKIGNSQMGLLVSGAVLFTVVPLIIAIVWTVKKKEKFTSILVGAACFILFALILEKPLQNILVFPTLMGLGDHAAAGFINARPVLWALILGLFPGVFEETGRLVAFKTVLRNRKNRETGISYGIGHGGIEVILTMGITYITYIAYAAMINSGTFGNMIAQVAAQAPEQEANGYALAAQLAAFSAGDMVIGVAERIFAVMFHTGASILVFYACRDKKKFWLYPLAILLHTVMDSVAGLQMAGVIALSPVMLEVVVAVFGSAVFFGGYFLLYKKDAGKEQV
;
A
#
# COMPACT_ATOMS: atom_id res chain seq x y z
N MET A 1 25.03 20.05 -14.11
CA MET A 1 24.20 20.79 -13.11
C MET A 1 24.60 20.29 -11.75
N GLU A 2 24.88 21.18 -10.79
CA GLU A 2 25.27 20.79 -9.44
C GLU A 2 24.00 20.67 -8.57
N PHE A 3 23.86 19.55 -7.88
CA PHE A 3 22.72 19.32 -6.99
C PHE A 3 23.00 19.88 -5.59
N ALA A 4 21.96 20.35 -4.93
CA ALA A 4 22.06 20.67 -3.51
C ALA A 4 22.44 19.42 -2.71
N LYS A 5 23.45 19.50 -1.84
CA LYS A 5 23.87 18.39 -1.01
C LYS A 5 22.78 18.00 0.00
N ILE A 6 22.64 16.71 0.20
CA ILE A 6 21.74 16.16 1.22
C ILE A 6 22.45 16.28 2.57
N GLY A 7 21.88 17.07 3.47
CA GLY A 7 22.45 17.31 4.80
C GLY A 7 22.33 16.10 5.74
N ASN A 8 23.05 16.16 6.85
CA ASN A 8 23.02 15.08 7.86
C ASN A 8 21.62 14.88 8.46
N SER A 9 20.83 15.95 8.58
CA SER A 9 19.44 15.86 9.07
C SER A 9 18.57 15.04 8.13
N GLN A 10 18.58 15.34 6.83
CA GLN A 10 17.84 14.58 5.81
C GLN A 10 18.29 13.12 5.76
N MET A 11 19.61 12.89 5.75
CA MET A 11 20.15 11.53 5.79
C MET A 11 19.69 10.78 7.04
N GLY A 12 19.69 11.42 8.20
CA GLY A 12 19.19 10.84 9.46
C GLY A 12 17.71 10.48 9.39
N LEU A 13 16.87 11.33 8.79
CA LEU A 13 15.46 11.05 8.59
C LEU A 13 15.26 9.86 7.62
N LEU A 14 16.01 9.80 6.51
CA LEU A 14 15.91 8.69 5.55
C LEU A 14 16.30 7.35 6.20
N VAL A 15 17.39 7.33 6.97
CA VAL A 15 17.84 6.12 7.70
C VAL A 15 16.80 5.71 8.74
N SER A 16 16.28 6.67 9.51
CA SER A 16 15.24 6.40 10.51
C SER A 16 13.96 5.85 9.86
N GLY A 17 13.55 6.40 8.71
CA GLY A 17 12.43 5.90 7.93
C GLY A 17 12.66 4.48 7.40
N ALA A 18 13.83 4.21 6.83
CA ALA A 18 14.19 2.86 6.37
C ALA A 18 14.07 1.82 7.50
N VAL A 19 14.61 2.13 8.69
CA VAL A 19 14.51 1.25 9.86
C VAL A 19 13.05 1.12 10.32
N LEU A 20 12.32 2.22 10.41
CA LEU A 20 10.94 2.23 10.90
C LEU A 20 10.04 1.39 9.98
N PHE A 21 10.07 1.62 8.68
CA PHE A 21 9.20 0.94 7.73
C PHE A 21 9.61 -0.52 7.45
N THR A 22 10.83 -0.95 7.79
CA THR A 22 11.23 -2.35 7.66
C THR A 22 11.11 -3.13 8.96
N VAL A 23 11.48 -2.54 10.10
CA VAL A 23 11.59 -3.28 11.38
C VAL A 23 10.28 -3.27 12.17
N VAL A 24 9.55 -2.14 12.19
CA VAL A 24 8.33 -2.04 13.01
C VAL A 24 7.23 -3.03 12.56
N PRO A 25 6.95 -3.24 11.27
CA PRO A 25 5.99 -4.26 10.84
C PRO A 25 6.35 -5.68 11.33
N LEU A 26 7.64 -6.03 11.33
CA LEU A 26 8.12 -7.33 11.82
C LEU A 26 7.93 -7.45 13.34
N ILE A 27 8.23 -6.39 14.09
CA ILE A 27 8.00 -6.36 15.55
C ILE A 27 6.50 -6.54 15.85
N ILE A 28 5.62 -5.83 15.14
CA ILE A 28 4.17 -5.95 15.32
C ILE A 28 3.72 -7.40 15.04
N ALA A 29 4.20 -8.02 13.96
CA ALA A 29 3.89 -9.38 13.60
C ALA A 29 4.31 -10.38 14.69
N ILE A 30 5.51 -10.25 15.23
CA ILE A 30 6.05 -11.10 16.30
C ILE A 30 5.25 -10.89 17.60
N VAL A 31 5.07 -9.64 18.03
CA VAL A 31 4.37 -9.28 19.26
C VAL A 31 2.91 -9.78 19.21
N TRP A 32 2.24 -9.60 18.09
CA TRP A 32 0.87 -10.09 17.88
C TRP A 32 0.80 -11.61 18.03
N THR A 33 1.66 -12.33 17.33
CA THR A 33 1.71 -13.80 17.35
C THR A 33 1.93 -14.34 18.74
N VAL A 34 2.88 -13.76 19.50
CA VAL A 34 3.18 -14.19 20.88
C VAL A 34 2.02 -13.87 21.82
N LYS A 35 1.49 -12.64 21.78
CA LYS A 35 0.42 -12.22 22.70
C LYS A 35 -0.91 -12.92 22.44
N LYS A 36 -1.25 -13.19 21.16
CA LYS A 36 -2.53 -13.82 20.79
C LYS A 36 -2.43 -15.32 20.63
N LYS A 37 -1.23 -15.90 20.74
CA LYS A 37 -0.95 -17.32 20.52
C LYS A 37 -1.48 -17.82 19.16
N GLU A 38 -1.53 -16.89 18.18
CA GLU A 38 -1.95 -17.20 16.81
C GLU A 38 -0.77 -17.76 16.02
N LYS A 39 -1.04 -18.59 15.04
CA LYS A 39 0.03 -19.18 14.22
C LYS A 39 0.62 -18.13 13.28
N PHE A 40 1.93 -17.96 13.30
CA PHE A 40 2.66 -17.03 12.43
C PHE A 40 2.40 -17.25 10.93
N THR A 41 2.03 -18.50 10.56
CA THR A 41 1.65 -18.83 9.17
C THR A 41 0.48 -18.00 8.64
N SER A 42 -0.45 -17.51 9.49
CA SER A 42 -1.54 -16.62 9.03
C SER A 42 -0.99 -15.27 8.56
N ILE A 43 0.05 -14.76 9.21
CA ILE A 43 0.78 -13.55 8.81
C ILE A 43 1.53 -13.79 7.50
N LEU A 44 2.25 -14.91 7.38
CA LEU A 44 2.98 -15.27 6.16
C LEU A 44 2.05 -15.42 4.95
N VAL A 45 0.86 -16.00 5.14
CA VAL A 45 -0.14 -16.12 4.07
C VAL A 45 -0.64 -14.74 3.65
N GLY A 46 -0.88 -13.81 4.59
CA GLY A 46 -1.24 -12.43 4.27
C GLY A 46 -0.17 -11.74 3.43
N ALA A 47 1.10 -11.85 3.85
CA ALA A 47 2.24 -11.30 3.13
C ALA A 47 2.40 -11.91 1.73
N ALA A 48 2.32 -13.24 1.60
CA ALA A 48 2.42 -13.93 0.32
C ALA A 48 1.27 -13.57 -0.63
N CYS A 49 0.06 -13.38 -0.11
CA CYS A 49 -1.08 -12.95 -0.90
C CYS A 49 -0.94 -11.52 -1.43
N PHE A 50 -0.40 -10.59 -0.64
CA PHE A 50 -0.08 -9.25 -1.16
C PHE A 50 0.90 -9.36 -2.34
N ILE A 51 2.01 -10.06 -2.17
CA ILE A 51 3.00 -10.22 -3.23
C ILE A 51 2.37 -10.84 -4.48
N LEU A 52 1.59 -11.91 -4.33
CA LEU A 52 1.00 -12.61 -5.48
C LEU A 52 -0.10 -11.78 -6.15
N PHE A 53 -1.09 -11.30 -5.38
CA PHE A 53 -2.27 -10.67 -5.95
C PHE A 53 -2.05 -9.20 -6.31
N ALA A 54 -1.35 -8.42 -5.49
CA ALA A 54 -1.08 -7.01 -5.77
C ALA A 54 0.12 -6.86 -6.75
N LEU A 55 1.28 -7.44 -6.45
CA LEU A 55 2.48 -7.13 -7.22
C LEU A 55 2.63 -7.98 -8.49
N ILE A 56 2.28 -9.28 -8.44
CA ILE A 56 2.50 -10.20 -9.57
C ILE A 56 1.29 -10.24 -10.51
N LEU A 57 0.05 -10.21 -10.00
CA LEU A 57 -1.14 -10.32 -10.83
C LEU A 57 -1.73 -8.95 -11.19
N GLU A 58 -1.97 -8.11 -10.20
CA GLU A 58 -2.65 -6.82 -10.38
C GLU A 58 -1.79 -5.82 -11.17
N LYS A 59 -0.59 -5.49 -10.67
CA LYS A 59 0.24 -4.41 -11.24
C LYS A 59 0.56 -4.60 -12.72
N PRO A 60 0.98 -5.80 -13.20
CA PRO A 60 1.18 -6.00 -14.62
C PRO A 60 -0.08 -5.81 -15.45
N LEU A 61 -1.23 -6.33 -14.99
CA LEU A 61 -2.50 -6.18 -15.71
C LEU A 61 -2.98 -4.73 -15.73
N GLN A 62 -2.86 -4.02 -14.59
CA GLN A 62 -3.17 -2.59 -14.52
C GLN A 62 -2.26 -1.78 -15.46
N ASN A 63 -0.96 -2.08 -15.49
CA ASN A 63 0.00 -1.40 -16.37
C ASN A 63 -0.31 -1.67 -17.84
N ILE A 64 -0.60 -2.92 -18.22
CA ILE A 64 -1.01 -3.24 -19.60
C ILE A 64 -2.24 -2.42 -20.01
N LEU A 65 -3.22 -2.31 -19.11
CA LEU A 65 -4.48 -1.62 -19.42
C LEU A 65 -4.36 -0.09 -19.44
N VAL A 66 -3.61 0.49 -18.49
CA VAL A 66 -3.61 1.94 -18.24
C VAL A 66 -2.31 2.61 -18.70
N PHE A 67 -1.18 1.91 -18.57
CA PHE A 67 0.17 2.41 -18.83
C PHE A 67 0.97 1.48 -19.76
N PRO A 68 0.45 1.13 -20.96
CA PRO A 68 1.06 0.10 -21.82
C PRO A 68 2.51 0.43 -22.19
N THR A 69 2.86 1.69 -22.32
CA THR A 69 4.23 2.13 -22.63
C THR A 69 5.24 1.75 -21.54
N LEU A 70 4.84 1.69 -20.26
CA LEU A 70 5.70 1.19 -19.18
C LEU A 70 6.04 -0.31 -19.31
N MET A 71 5.23 -1.04 -20.07
CA MET A 71 5.43 -2.46 -20.35
C MET A 71 6.11 -2.69 -21.72
N GLY A 72 6.60 -1.62 -22.37
CA GLY A 72 7.16 -1.69 -23.73
C GLY A 72 6.11 -1.98 -24.81
N LEU A 73 4.84 -1.82 -24.51
CA LEU A 73 3.72 -2.01 -25.44
C LEU A 73 3.36 -0.68 -26.09
N GLY A 74 2.86 -0.73 -27.33
CA GLY A 74 2.27 0.45 -27.97
C GLY A 74 0.93 0.83 -27.33
N ASP A 75 0.53 2.10 -27.51
CA ASP A 75 -0.79 2.55 -27.09
C ASP A 75 -1.89 1.76 -27.80
N HIS A 76 -2.94 1.43 -27.04
CA HIS A 76 -4.12 0.73 -27.56
C HIS A 76 -5.41 1.49 -27.23
N ALA A 77 -6.47 1.20 -27.95
CA ALA A 77 -7.73 1.95 -27.86
C ALA A 77 -8.31 2.01 -26.44
N ALA A 78 -8.17 0.94 -25.64
CA ALA A 78 -8.66 0.93 -24.26
C ALA A 78 -7.85 1.86 -23.36
N ALA A 79 -6.51 1.88 -23.47
CA ALA A 79 -5.67 2.81 -22.73
C ALA A 79 -6.00 4.26 -23.10
N GLY A 80 -6.09 4.56 -24.42
CA GLY A 80 -6.48 5.89 -24.89
C GLY A 80 -7.86 6.33 -24.40
N PHE A 81 -8.83 5.42 -24.37
CA PHE A 81 -10.17 5.69 -23.85
C PHE A 81 -10.17 6.00 -22.35
N ILE A 82 -9.42 5.24 -21.56
CA ILE A 82 -9.31 5.41 -20.10
C ILE A 82 -8.56 6.72 -19.79
N ASN A 83 -7.39 6.91 -20.41
CA ASN A 83 -6.49 8.04 -20.13
C ASN A 83 -7.08 9.39 -20.55
N ALA A 84 -8.00 9.40 -21.53
CA ALA A 84 -8.75 10.60 -21.89
C ALA A 84 -9.85 10.98 -20.87
N ARG A 85 -10.08 10.19 -19.83
CA ARG A 85 -11.17 10.37 -18.84
C ARG A 85 -10.64 10.31 -17.41
N PRO A 86 -10.22 11.43 -16.81
CA PRO A 86 -9.53 11.46 -15.52
C PRO A 86 -10.28 10.75 -14.39
N VAL A 87 -11.60 10.88 -14.31
CA VAL A 87 -12.42 10.19 -13.31
C VAL A 87 -12.44 8.68 -13.53
N LEU A 88 -12.62 8.23 -14.77
CA LEU A 88 -12.58 6.81 -15.12
C LEU A 88 -11.21 6.20 -14.83
N TRP A 89 -10.14 6.93 -15.19
CA TRP A 89 -8.76 6.56 -14.90
C TRP A 89 -8.55 6.33 -13.40
N ALA A 90 -8.96 7.28 -12.56
CA ALA A 90 -8.87 7.19 -11.11
C ALA A 90 -9.66 6.00 -10.53
N LEU A 91 -10.89 5.80 -11.01
CA LEU A 91 -11.74 4.67 -10.59
C LEU A 91 -11.13 3.32 -10.96
N ILE A 92 -10.51 3.21 -12.13
CA ILE A 92 -9.83 1.97 -12.55
C ILE A 92 -8.60 1.71 -11.68
N LEU A 93 -7.82 2.74 -11.37
CA LEU A 93 -6.66 2.61 -10.46
C LEU A 93 -7.07 2.11 -9.08
N GLY A 94 -8.21 2.53 -8.56
CA GLY A 94 -8.73 2.03 -7.29
C GLY A 94 -9.43 0.67 -7.39
N LEU A 95 -10.09 0.37 -8.52
CA LEU A 95 -10.80 -0.89 -8.71
C LEU A 95 -9.86 -2.10 -8.78
N PHE A 96 -8.69 -1.94 -9.38
CA PHE A 96 -7.73 -3.03 -9.50
C PHE A 96 -7.29 -3.57 -8.14
N PRO A 97 -6.71 -2.77 -7.21
CA PRO A 97 -6.38 -3.27 -5.87
C PRO A 97 -7.62 -3.77 -5.12
N GLY A 98 -8.77 -3.09 -5.22
CA GLY A 98 -10.02 -3.56 -4.62
C GLY A 98 -10.41 -4.96 -5.07
N VAL A 99 -10.35 -5.26 -6.36
CA VAL A 99 -10.70 -6.59 -6.88
C VAL A 99 -9.62 -7.62 -6.58
N PHE A 100 -8.36 -7.33 -6.90
CA PHE A 100 -7.29 -8.31 -6.80
C PHE A 100 -6.95 -8.66 -5.36
N GLU A 101 -6.76 -7.66 -4.51
CA GLU A 101 -6.35 -7.90 -3.13
C GLU A 101 -7.46 -8.51 -2.28
N GLU A 102 -8.71 -8.04 -2.43
CA GLU A 102 -9.82 -8.65 -1.71
C GLU A 102 -10.13 -10.06 -2.20
N THR A 103 -9.92 -10.33 -3.51
CA THR A 103 -9.99 -11.71 -4.03
C THR A 103 -8.86 -12.56 -3.48
N GLY A 104 -7.65 -12.03 -3.35
CA GLY A 104 -6.54 -12.70 -2.67
C GLY A 104 -6.88 -13.09 -1.24
N ARG A 105 -7.51 -12.19 -0.48
CA ARG A 105 -8.04 -12.48 0.88
C ARG A 105 -9.07 -13.61 0.85
N LEU A 106 -10.05 -13.51 -0.07
CA LEU A 106 -11.08 -14.54 -0.22
C LEU A 106 -10.48 -15.91 -0.53
N VAL A 107 -9.57 -15.98 -1.49
CA VAL A 107 -8.87 -17.21 -1.86
C VAL A 107 -8.10 -17.78 -0.67
N ALA A 108 -7.31 -16.97 0.03
CA ALA A 108 -6.56 -17.42 1.19
C ALA A 108 -7.44 -18.02 2.29
N PHE A 109 -8.53 -17.32 2.66
CA PHE A 109 -9.44 -17.80 3.72
C PHE A 109 -10.28 -19.01 3.29
N LYS A 110 -10.56 -19.17 1.99
CA LYS A 110 -11.31 -20.34 1.47
C LYS A 110 -10.42 -21.56 1.20
N THR A 111 -9.11 -21.38 1.06
CA THR A 111 -8.18 -22.46 0.71
C THR A 111 -7.17 -22.71 1.83
N VAL A 112 -6.06 -21.98 1.87
CA VAL A 112 -4.92 -22.20 2.77
C VAL A 112 -5.31 -22.06 4.24
N LEU A 113 -6.15 -21.07 4.57
CA LEU A 113 -6.59 -20.78 5.94
C LEU A 113 -8.00 -21.34 6.26
N ARG A 114 -8.58 -22.18 5.39
CA ARG A 114 -9.96 -22.68 5.53
C ARG A 114 -10.25 -23.37 6.86
N ASN A 115 -9.24 -24.03 7.43
CA ASN A 115 -9.35 -24.76 8.70
C ASN A 115 -9.05 -23.88 9.91
N ARG A 116 -8.68 -22.61 9.73
CA ARG A 116 -8.46 -21.64 10.81
C ARG A 116 -9.80 -21.09 11.27
N LYS A 117 -10.22 -21.47 12.46
CA LYS A 117 -11.51 -21.02 13.04
C LYS A 117 -11.36 -19.86 14.00
N ASN A 118 -10.14 -19.63 14.47
CA ASN A 118 -9.79 -18.57 15.39
C ASN A 118 -10.06 -17.20 14.73
N ARG A 119 -10.74 -16.31 15.42
CA ARG A 119 -11.07 -14.95 14.93
C ARG A 119 -9.83 -14.09 14.74
N GLU A 120 -8.76 -14.34 15.51
CA GLU A 120 -7.46 -13.67 15.38
C GLU A 120 -6.82 -13.87 14.00
N THR A 121 -7.20 -14.93 13.29
CA THR A 121 -6.70 -15.23 11.93
C THR A 121 -6.94 -14.09 10.93
N GLY A 122 -8.12 -13.43 11.01
CA GLY A 122 -8.41 -12.27 10.14
C GLY A 122 -7.46 -11.10 10.38
N ILE A 123 -7.20 -10.78 11.66
CA ILE A 123 -6.27 -9.71 12.04
C ILE A 123 -4.83 -10.11 11.69
N SER A 124 -4.43 -11.35 11.96
CA SER A 124 -3.09 -11.87 11.63
C SER A 124 -2.79 -11.78 10.15
N TYR A 125 -3.76 -12.15 9.31
CA TYR A 125 -3.64 -11.98 7.86
C TYR A 125 -3.46 -10.50 7.48
N GLY A 126 -4.27 -9.60 8.04
CA GLY A 126 -4.19 -8.17 7.77
C GLY A 126 -2.86 -7.54 8.19
N ILE A 127 -2.31 -7.94 9.34
CA ILE A 127 -0.97 -7.55 9.79
C ILE A 127 0.10 -8.04 8.80
N GLY A 128 -0.01 -9.26 8.29
CA GLY A 128 0.92 -9.81 7.31
C GLY A 128 0.83 -9.08 5.97
N HIS A 129 -0.38 -8.85 5.47
CA HIS A 129 -0.64 -8.17 4.21
C HIS A 129 -0.17 -6.71 4.24
N GLY A 130 -0.70 -5.89 5.17
CA GLY A 130 -0.30 -4.49 5.28
C GLY A 130 1.16 -4.31 5.75
N GLY A 131 1.67 -5.23 6.58
CA GLY A 131 3.07 -5.18 7.02
C GLY A 131 4.07 -5.39 5.87
N ILE A 132 3.84 -6.38 5.00
CA ILE A 132 4.71 -6.60 3.83
C ILE A 132 4.57 -5.47 2.80
N GLU A 133 3.37 -4.93 2.62
CA GLU A 133 3.15 -3.76 1.79
C GLU A 133 4.03 -2.58 2.27
N VAL A 134 3.99 -2.24 3.56
CA VAL A 134 4.83 -1.17 4.13
C VAL A 134 6.31 -1.43 3.88
N ILE A 135 6.78 -2.67 4.08
CA ILE A 135 8.18 -3.03 3.85
C ILE A 135 8.57 -2.84 2.37
N LEU A 136 7.76 -3.35 1.45
CA LEU A 136 8.10 -3.35 0.02
C LEU A 136 7.89 -1.98 -0.64
N THR A 137 6.90 -1.20 -0.21
CA THR A 137 6.63 0.13 -0.76
C THR A 137 7.52 1.19 -0.11
N MET A 138 7.39 1.38 1.21
CA MET A 138 8.11 2.45 1.91
C MET A 138 9.52 2.03 2.34
N GLY A 139 9.68 0.83 2.90
CA GLY A 139 11.00 0.36 3.35
C GLY A 139 12.02 0.37 2.23
N ILE A 140 11.71 -0.23 1.08
CA ILE A 140 12.59 -0.25 -0.11
C ILE A 140 12.78 1.16 -0.67
N THR A 141 11.73 1.99 -0.71
CA THR A 141 11.83 3.39 -1.19
C THR A 141 12.81 4.19 -0.35
N TYR A 142 12.74 4.12 0.98
CA TYR A 142 13.69 4.85 1.83
C TYR A 142 15.12 4.32 1.71
N ILE A 143 15.32 3.01 1.55
CA ILE A 143 16.66 2.44 1.25
C ILE A 143 17.18 2.98 -0.08
N THR A 144 16.35 3.05 -1.11
CA THR A 144 16.70 3.62 -2.41
C THR A 144 17.02 5.12 -2.30
N TYR A 145 16.27 5.88 -1.52
CA TYR A 145 16.52 7.30 -1.27
C TYR A 145 17.85 7.54 -0.55
N ILE A 146 18.26 6.67 0.38
CA ILE A 146 19.58 6.70 1.00
C ILE A 146 20.68 6.53 -0.05
N ALA A 147 20.50 5.57 -0.98
CA ALA A 147 21.46 5.37 -2.07
C ALA A 147 21.53 6.59 -2.99
N TYR A 148 20.40 7.17 -3.37
CA TYR A 148 20.37 8.38 -4.19
C TYR A 148 20.98 9.60 -3.46
N ALA A 149 20.70 9.77 -2.19
CA ALA A 149 21.31 10.82 -1.36
C ALA A 149 22.85 10.68 -1.32
N ALA A 150 23.35 9.45 -1.20
CA ALA A 150 24.80 9.19 -1.28
C ALA A 150 25.37 9.53 -2.66
N MET A 151 24.66 9.19 -3.75
CA MET A 151 25.07 9.54 -5.12
C MET A 151 25.05 11.06 -5.37
N ILE A 152 24.06 11.78 -4.83
CA ILE A 152 24.01 13.25 -4.89
C ILE A 152 25.22 13.84 -4.18
N ASN A 153 25.51 13.37 -2.96
CA ASN A 153 26.63 13.88 -2.15
C ASN A 153 28.00 13.54 -2.76
N SER A 154 28.14 12.43 -3.50
CA SER A 154 29.37 12.07 -4.23
C SER A 154 29.48 12.68 -5.61
N GLY A 155 28.43 13.37 -6.11
CA GLY A 155 28.43 13.98 -7.45
C GLY A 155 28.15 12.99 -8.61
N THR A 156 27.75 11.73 -8.31
CA THR A 156 27.52 10.70 -9.34
C THR A 156 26.07 10.60 -9.80
N PHE A 157 25.13 11.25 -9.10
CA PHE A 157 23.70 11.18 -9.40
C PHE A 157 23.35 11.70 -10.80
N GLY A 158 24.03 12.78 -11.28
CA GLY A 158 23.85 13.30 -12.62
C GLY A 158 24.18 12.29 -13.73
N ASN A 159 25.19 11.44 -13.51
CA ASN A 159 25.52 10.39 -14.47
C ASN A 159 24.41 9.33 -14.56
N MET A 160 23.78 9.00 -13.43
CA MET A 160 22.62 8.10 -13.41
C MET A 160 21.43 8.71 -14.16
N ILE A 161 21.11 9.99 -13.92
CA ILE A 161 20.04 10.69 -14.68
C ILE A 161 20.33 10.64 -16.17
N ALA A 162 21.57 10.96 -16.60
CA ALA A 162 21.95 10.94 -18.02
C ALA A 162 21.81 9.55 -18.65
N GLN A 163 22.13 8.48 -17.91
CA GLN A 163 21.94 7.11 -18.40
C GLN A 163 20.45 6.75 -18.54
N VAL A 164 19.61 7.16 -17.62
CA VAL A 164 18.15 6.97 -17.70
C VAL A 164 17.58 7.78 -18.86
N ALA A 165 17.97 9.06 -19.00
CA ALA A 165 17.50 9.93 -20.05
C ALA A 165 17.92 9.47 -21.47
N ALA A 166 19.03 8.76 -21.59
CA ALA A 166 19.44 8.16 -22.86
C ALA A 166 18.48 7.08 -23.37
N GLN A 167 17.74 6.42 -22.45
CA GLN A 167 16.76 5.38 -22.77
C GLN A 167 15.31 5.89 -22.68
N ALA A 168 15.04 6.84 -21.81
CA ALA A 168 13.73 7.41 -21.52
C ALA A 168 13.89 8.93 -21.24
N PRO A 169 14.00 9.78 -22.29
CA PRO A 169 14.25 11.22 -22.16
C PRO A 169 13.23 11.94 -21.25
N GLU A 170 11.99 11.50 -21.25
CA GLU A 170 10.92 12.04 -20.43
C GLU A 170 11.14 11.85 -18.92
N GLN A 171 12.04 10.94 -18.52
CA GLN A 171 12.36 10.68 -17.10
C GLN A 171 13.44 11.63 -16.56
N GLU A 172 14.11 12.40 -17.40
CA GLU A 172 15.17 13.31 -16.96
C GLU A 172 14.66 14.33 -15.93
N ALA A 173 13.52 14.96 -16.22
CA ALA A 173 12.90 15.93 -15.31
C ALA A 173 12.53 15.32 -13.96
N ASN A 174 12.08 14.07 -13.94
CA ASN A 174 11.75 13.33 -12.71
C ASN A 174 12.99 13.11 -11.83
N GLY A 175 14.15 12.84 -12.44
CA GLY A 175 15.42 12.70 -11.73
C GLY A 175 15.83 14.00 -11.01
N TYR A 176 15.72 15.14 -11.68
CA TYR A 176 16.00 16.44 -11.06
C TYR A 176 14.99 16.79 -9.97
N ALA A 177 13.70 16.53 -10.19
CA ALA A 177 12.65 16.75 -9.19
C ALA A 177 12.90 15.91 -7.94
N LEU A 178 13.28 14.63 -8.09
CA LEU A 178 13.62 13.75 -6.98
C LEU A 178 14.81 14.27 -6.18
N ALA A 179 15.87 14.75 -6.83
CA ALA A 179 17.03 15.32 -6.12
C ALA A 179 16.63 16.55 -5.29
N ALA A 180 15.78 17.42 -5.84
CA ALA A 180 15.24 18.58 -5.12
C ALA A 180 14.36 18.16 -3.93
N GLN A 181 13.51 17.16 -4.12
CA GLN A 181 12.66 16.60 -3.04
C GLN A 181 13.51 16.02 -1.90
N LEU A 182 14.56 15.26 -2.20
CA LEU A 182 15.45 14.69 -1.19
C LEU A 182 16.20 15.78 -0.40
N ALA A 183 16.63 16.85 -1.07
CA ALA A 183 17.28 17.98 -0.42
C ALA A 183 16.33 18.78 0.50
N ALA A 184 15.04 18.84 0.14
CA ALA A 184 14.00 19.51 0.92
C ALA A 184 13.30 18.60 1.95
N PHE A 185 13.64 17.30 2.00
CA PHE A 185 12.94 16.33 2.84
C PHE A 185 12.98 16.71 4.32
N SER A 186 11.83 16.71 4.97
CA SER A 186 11.63 17.23 6.32
C SER A 186 11.07 16.18 7.29
N ALA A 187 11.13 16.46 8.58
CA ALA A 187 10.46 15.66 9.60
C ALA A 187 8.93 15.66 9.43
N GLY A 188 8.36 16.74 8.87
CA GLY A 188 6.94 16.81 8.53
C GLY A 188 6.54 15.78 7.48
N ASP A 189 7.34 15.65 6.40
CA ASP A 189 7.10 14.66 5.35
C ASP A 189 7.18 13.23 5.90
N MET A 190 8.15 12.98 6.77
CA MET A 190 8.28 11.69 7.44
C MET A 190 7.06 11.37 8.32
N VAL A 191 6.56 12.33 9.11
CA VAL A 191 5.38 12.15 9.96
C VAL A 191 4.14 11.85 9.12
N ILE A 192 3.96 12.56 8.00
CA ILE A 192 2.87 12.32 7.05
C ILE A 192 2.95 10.89 6.51
N GLY A 193 4.10 10.45 6.00
CA GLY A 193 4.27 9.11 5.47
C GLY A 193 4.08 8.00 6.52
N VAL A 194 4.47 8.25 7.79
CA VAL A 194 4.20 7.31 8.90
C VAL A 194 2.71 7.22 9.19
N ALA A 195 2.01 8.36 9.26
CA ALA A 195 0.57 8.41 9.51
C ALA A 195 -0.20 7.66 8.40
N GLU A 196 0.12 7.93 7.15
CA GLU A 196 -0.44 7.23 5.99
C GLU A 196 -0.33 5.71 6.15
N ARG A 197 0.88 5.20 6.42
CA ARG A 197 1.10 3.75 6.55
C ARG A 197 0.38 3.12 7.74
N ILE A 198 0.25 3.82 8.86
CA ILE A 198 -0.55 3.36 10.00
C ILE A 198 -2.00 3.14 9.58
N PHE A 199 -2.61 4.14 8.92
CA PHE A 199 -4.01 4.07 8.54
C PHE A 199 -4.25 3.11 7.35
N ALA A 200 -3.29 2.95 6.44
CA ALA A 200 -3.32 1.92 5.40
C ALA A 200 -3.30 0.50 6.01
N VAL A 201 -2.41 0.22 6.97
CA VAL A 201 -2.39 -1.07 7.69
C VAL A 201 -3.67 -1.30 8.49
N MET A 202 -4.23 -0.24 9.09
CA MET A 202 -5.55 -0.34 9.74
C MET A 202 -6.64 -0.70 8.75
N PHE A 203 -6.67 -0.06 7.57
CA PHE A 203 -7.61 -0.38 6.51
C PHE A 203 -7.48 -1.86 6.09
N HIS A 204 -6.27 -2.32 5.74
CA HIS A 204 -6.03 -3.69 5.30
C HIS A 204 -6.38 -4.72 6.38
N THR A 205 -6.17 -4.39 7.65
CA THR A 205 -6.58 -5.24 8.77
C THR A 205 -8.10 -5.29 8.89
N GLY A 206 -8.78 -4.15 8.75
CA GLY A 206 -10.24 -4.06 8.74
C GLY A 206 -10.86 -4.85 7.58
N ALA A 207 -10.38 -4.64 6.35
CA ALA A 207 -10.80 -5.39 5.16
C ALA A 207 -10.59 -6.90 5.33
N SER A 208 -9.45 -7.30 5.93
CA SER A 208 -9.18 -8.72 6.23
C SER A 208 -10.18 -9.31 7.23
N ILE A 209 -10.62 -8.53 8.24
CA ILE A 209 -11.70 -8.95 9.14
C ILE A 209 -13.01 -9.14 8.34
N LEU A 210 -13.38 -8.18 7.49
CA LEU A 210 -14.61 -8.28 6.68
C LEU A 210 -14.62 -9.56 5.84
N VAL A 211 -13.56 -9.80 5.06
CA VAL A 211 -13.47 -10.96 4.17
C VAL A 211 -13.37 -12.28 4.96
N PHE A 212 -12.69 -12.29 6.10
CA PHE A 212 -12.65 -13.45 6.98
C PHE A 212 -14.05 -13.85 7.43
N TYR A 213 -14.88 -12.92 7.90
CA TYR A 213 -16.26 -13.20 8.29
C TYR A 213 -17.17 -13.51 7.11
N ALA A 214 -16.94 -12.92 5.93
CA ALA A 214 -17.63 -13.32 4.70
C ALA A 214 -17.38 -14.80 4.34
N CYS A 215 -16.16 -15.30 4.64
CA CYS A 215 -15.81 -16.70 4.37
C CYS A 215 -16.40 -17.67 5.39
N ARG A 216 -16.68 -17.25 6.61
CA ARG A 216 -17.17 -18.10 7.72
C ARG A 216 -18.68 -18.24 7.77
N ASP A 217 -19.42 -17.24 7.32
CA ASP A 217 -20.87 -17.19 7.41
C ASP A 217 -21.48 -16.82 6.06
N LYS A 218 -22.22 -17.74 5.46
CA LYS A 218 -22.88 -17.48 4.15
C LYS A 218 -23.79 -16.25 4.18
N LYS A 219 -24.44 -15.97 5.32
CA LYS A 219 -25.28 -14.77 5.49
C LYS A 219 -24.49 -13.46 5.49
N LYS A 220 -23.18 -13.53 5.71
CA LYS A 220 -22.27 -12.39 5.72
C LYS A 220 -21.42 -12.29 4.44
N PHE A 221 -21.68 -13.13 3.44
CA PHE A 221 -20.87 -13.11 2.20
C PHE A 221 -20.87 -11.74 1.52
N TRP A 222 -21.89 -10.92 1.72
CA TRP A 222 -21.96 -9.53 1.25
C TRP A 222 -20.82 -8.63 1.76
N LEU A 223 -20.15 -9.01 2.83
CA LEU A 223 -18.97 -8.28 3.32
C LEU A 223 -17.78 -8.35 2.35
N TYR A 224 -17.72 -9.38 1.48
CA TYR A 224 -16.67 -9.47 0.46
C TYR A 224 -16.81 -8.39 -0.63
N PRO A 225 -17.94 -8.28 -1.35
CA PRO A 225 -18.11 -7.16 -2.29
C PRO A 225 -18.09 -5.80 -1.61
N LEU A 226 -18.49 -5.69 -0.34
CA LEU A 226 -18.33 -4.47 0.43
C LEU A 226 -16.84 -4.12 0.62
N ALA A 227 -15.99 -5.10 0.94
CA ALA A 227 -14.55 -4.87 1.08
C ALA A 227 -13.93 -4.38 -0.25
N ILE A 228 -14.31 -4.98 -1.40
CA ILE A 228 -13.92 -4.49 -2.73
C ILE A 228 -14.32 -3.03 -2.92
N LEU A 229 -15.57 -2.68 -2.63
CA LEU A 229 -16.06 -1.32 -2.79
C LEU A 229 -15.29 -0.33 -1.91
N LEU A 230 -15.10 -0.67 -0.63
CA LEU A 230 -14.38 0.19 0.31
C LEU A 230 -12.92 0.40 -0.13
N HIS A 231 -12.23 -0.65 -0.58
CA HIS A 231 -10.87 -0.56 -1.11
C HIS A 231 -10.83 0.31 -2.38
N THR A 232 -11.73 0.04 -3.33
CA THR A 232 -11.85 0.84 -4.56
C THR A 232 -12.05 2.33 -4.25
N VAL A 233 -12.94 2.67 -3.32
CA VAL A 233 -13.20 4.07 -2.94
C VAL A 233 -11.95 4.71 -2.33
N MET A 234 -11.27 4.02 -1.41
CA MET A 234 -10.08 4.58 -0.75
C MET A 234 -8.99 4.92 -1.78
N ASP A 235 -8.65 4.00 -2.66
CA ASP A 235 -7.56 4.21 -3.62
C ASP A 235 -7.97 5.14 -4.76
N SER A 236 -9.27 5.19 -5.10
CA SER A 236 -9.76 6.14 -6.10
C SER A 236 -9.60 7.59 -5.66
N VAL A 237 -9.60 7.90 -4.35
CA VAL A 237 -9.33 9.26 -3.86
C VAL A 237 -7.91 9.70 -4.23
N ALA A 238 -6.92 8.84 -4.02
CA ALA A 238 -5.54 9.10 -4.45
C ALA A 238 -5.44 9.24 -5.99
N GLY A 239 -6.15 8.36 -6.72
CA GLY A 239 -6.25 8.44 -8.17
C GLY A 239 -6.86 9.77 -8.66
N LEU A 240 -7.94 10.25 -8.06
CA LEU A 240 -8.58 11.53 -8.39
C LEU A 240 -7.66 12.72 -8.12
N GLN A 241 -6.87 12.67 -7.03
CA GLN A 241 -5.84 13.65 -6.72
C GLN A 241 -4.74 13.66 -7.79
N MET A 242 -4.23 12.47 -8.15
CA MET A 242 -3.19 12.33 -9.19
C MET A 242 -3.68 12.80 -10.56
N ALA A 243 -4.95 12.55 -10.87
CA ALA A 243 -5.59 12.99 -12.13
C ALA A 243 -5.94 14.51 -12.13
N GLY A 244 -5.70 15.23 -11.04
CA GLY A 244 -6.03 16.65 -10.91
C GLY A 244 -7.54 16.94 -10.87
N VAL A 245 -8.39 15.93 -10.63
CA VAL A 245 -9.85 16.09 -10.52
C VAL A 245 -10.23 16.72 -9.19
N ILE A 246 -9.48 16.39 -8.14
CA ILE A 246 -9.57 17.03 -6.81
C ILE A 246 -8.21 17.62 -6.45
N ALA A 247 -8.22 18.67 -5.64
CA ALA A 247 -7.00 19.35 -5.19
C ALA A 247 -7.01 19.41 -3.65
N LEU A 248 -6.59 18.34 -3.00
CA LEU A 248 -6.41 18.29 -1.56
C LEU A 248 -4.96 18.63 -1.21
N SER A 249 -4.75 19.30 -0.09
CA SER A 249 -3.40 19.40 0.46
C SER A 249 -2.94 17.99 0.91
N PRO A 250 -1.62 17.71 0.99
CA PRO A 250 -1.14 16.41 1.49
C PRO A 250 -1.75 16.04 2.84
N VAL A 251 -1.84 17.00 3.77
CA VAL A 251 -2.46 16.78 5.08
C VAL A 251 -3.95 16.42 4.98
N MET A 252 -4.71 17.08 4.08
CA MET A 252 -6.13 16.75 3.89
C MET A 252 -6.32 15.37 3.28
N LEU A 253 -5.46 14.97 2.36
CA LEU A 253 -5.48 13.62 1.79
C LEU A 253 -5.27 12.58 2.90
N GLU A 254 -4.28 12.79 3.77
CA GLU A 254 -4.02 11.90 4.90
C GLU A 254 -5.17 11.86 5.92
N VAL A 255 -5.85 12.97 6.15
CA VAL A 255 -7.06 12.99 7.00
C VAL A 255 -8.16 12.11 6.39
N VAL A 256 -8.36 12.15 5.07
CA VAL A 256 -9.33 11.27 4.40
C VAL A 256 -8.94 9.80 4.56
N VAL A 257 -7.68 9.45 4.31
CA VAL A 257 -7.15 8.08 4.50
C VAL A 257 -7.31 7.64 5.95
N ALA A 258 -6.96 8.51 6.91
CA ALA A 258 -7.07 8.24 8.34
C ALA A 258 -8.50 7.95 8.79
N VAL A 259 -9.44 8.81 8.39
CA VAL A 259 -10.86 8.63 8.73
C VAL A 259 -11.40 7.35 8.11
N PHE A 260 -11.11 7.12 6.83
CA PHE A 260 -11.63 5.97 6.10
C PHE A 260 -11.02 4.65 6.61
N GLY A 261 -9.70 4.58 6.72
CA GLY A 261 -8.99 3.41 7.24
C GLY A 261 -9.39 3.05 8.67
N SER A 262 -9.52 4.07 9.54
CA SER A 262 -10.02 3.90 10.90
C SER A 262 -11.47 3.39 10.93
N ALA A 263 -12.36 3.94 10.10
CA ALA A 263 -13.76 3.52 10.04
C ALA A 263 -13.89 2.05 9.62
N VAL A 264 -13.13 1.60 8.63
CA VAL A 264 -13.13 0.20 8.17
C VAL A 264 -12.56 -0.72 9.26
N PHE A 265 -11.45 -0.34 9.88
CA PHE A 265 -10.86 -1.10 10.97
C PHE A 265 -11.77 -1.24 12.18
N PHE A 266 -12.24 -0.12 12.72
CA PHE A 266 -13.08 -0.13 13.91
C PHE A 266 -14.47 -0.71 13.64
N GLY A 267 -15.01 -0.51 12.43
CA GLY A 267 -16.23 -1.18 11.98
C GLY A 267 -16.08 -2.70 12.00
N GLY A 268 -15.05 -3.24 11.36
CA GLY A 268 -14.74 -4.67 11.39
C GLY A 268 -14.46 -5.19 12.80
N TYR A 269 -13.68 -4.44 13.58
CA TYR A 269 -13.30 -4.83 14.93
C TYR A 269 -14.51 -4.87 15.88
N PHE A 270 -15.30 -3.81 15.97
CA PHE A 270 -16.41 -3.75 16.93
C PHE A 270 -17.65 -4.54 16.50
N LEU A 271 -17.98 -4.51 15.21
CA LEU A 271 -19.21 -5.13 14.71
C LEU A 271 -19.09 -6.64 14.47
N LEU A 272 -17.86 -7.13 14.24
CA LEU A 272 -17.61 -8.54 13.92
C LEU A 272 -16.70 -9.20 14.94
N TYR A 273 -15.43 -8.79 15.01
CA TYR A 273 -14.41 -9.45 15.84
C TYR A 273 -14.75 -9.44 17.34
N LYS A 274 -15.10 -8.27 17.90
CA LYS A 274 -15.43 -8.16 19.34
C LYS A 274 -16.73 -8.88 19.69
N LYS A 275 -17.73 -8.87 18.82
CA LYS A 275 -19.00 -9.60 19.03
C LYS A 275 -18.82 -11.12 19.01
N ASP A 276 -17.84 -11.64 18.28
CA ASP A 276 -17.53 -13.07 18.25
C ASP A 276 -16.96 -13.56 19.59
N ALA A 277 -16.23 -12.69 20.31
CA ALA A 277 -15.72 -12.98 21.64
C ALA A 277 -16.82 -13.30 22.68
N GLY A 278 -17.97 -12.65 22.55
CA GLY A 278 -19.09 -12.88 23.45
C GLY A 278 -19.82 -14.20 23.23
N LYS A 279 -19.58 -14.87 22.10
CA LYS A 279 -20.20 -16.18 21.79
C LYS A 279 -19.37 -17.38 22.24
N GLU A 280 -18.07 -17.20 22.46
CA GLU A 280 -17.17 -18.25 22.96
C GLU A 280 -17.26 -18.41 24.48
N GLN A 281 -17.97 -17.51 25.17
CA GLN A 281 -18.14 -17.52 26.63
C GLN A 281 -19.53 -18.00 27.09
N VAL A 282 -20.41 -18.43 26.19
CA VAL A 282 -21.73 -19.02 26.42
C VAL A 282 -21.77 -20.43 25.83
#